data_21a2ded8c3da515566d964d69d371985
#
_entry.id   21a2ded8c3da515566d964d69d371985
#
_cell.length_a   1.000
_cell.length_b   1.000
_cell.length_c   1.000
_cell.angle_alpha   90.00
_cell.angle_beta   90.00
_cell.angle_gamma   90.00
#
_symmetry.space_group_name_H-M   'P 1'
#
loop_
_entity.id
_entity.type
_entity.pdbx_description
1 polymer ?
#
loop_
_entity_poly.entity_id
_entity_poly.type
_entity_poly.pdbx_seq_one_letter_code
_entity_poly.pdbx_strand_id
1 'polypeptide(L)'
;MIIPPINRPDGLGVTCIDNIKQEICTKIIDMHKDPINPKKPARVQTDDTNVIDIETRQVEQWVIADLPENDWLTRMLCTMARQANEEFFHFDICGLYERPVLLKYSALGKYDWHTDLGSGDASTRKVSIVIPLNEEFAGGELCFFDSGEMKLQIGAGDVICFPSFIPHRVKTVLSGERWSLVAWISGSSFR
;
A
#
# COMPACT_ATOMS: atom_id res chain seq x y z
N MET A 1 -16.41 -3.38 -35.80
CA MET A 1 -16.22 -2.05 -35.21
C MET A 1 -15.41 -2.24 -33.93
N ILE A 2 -14.21 -1.69 -33.83
CA ILE A 2 -13.42 -1.71 -32.59
C ILE A 2 -13.84 -0.49 -31.79
N ILE A 3 -14.45 -0.72 -30.63
CA ILE A 3 -14.83 0.36 -29.70
C ILE A 3 -13.67 0.48 -28.72
N PRO A 4 -12.92 1.60 -28.72
CA PRO A 4 -11.88 1.80 -27.70
C PRO A 4 -12.52 1.86 -26.32
N PRO A 5 -11.85 1.34 -25.26
CA PRO A 5 -12.35 1.48 -23.91
C PRO A 5 -12.49 2.98 -23.57
N ILE A 6 -13.59 3.30 -22.91
CA ILE A 6 -13.83 4.64 -22.37
C ILE A 6 -12.86 4.79 -21.20
N ASN A 7 -12.12 5.89 -21.17
CA ASN A 7 -11.11 6.23 -20.15
C ASN A 7 -9.92 5.25 -20.10
N ARG A 8 -8.86 5.59 -20.83
CA ARG A 8 -7.55 4.98 -20.67
C ARG A 8 -6.76 5.80 -19.66
N PRO A 9 -6.29 5.20 -18.56
CA PRO A 9 -5.26 5.86 -17.78
C PRO A 9 -4.02 6.05 -18.66
N ASP A 10 -3.46 7.24 -18.66
CA ASP A 10 -2.17 7.50 -19.30
C ASP A 10 -1.06 6.96 -18.39
N GLY A 11 -0.27 6.00 -18.88
CA GLY A 11 0.86 5.42 -18.14
C GLY A 11 0.50 4.27 -17.19
N LEU A 12 1.34 4.04 -16.19
CA LEU A 12 1.24 2.94 -15.20
C LEU A 12 -0.01 2.93 -14.34
N GLY A 13 -0.76 4.02 -14.29
CA GLY A 13 -1.83 4.18 -13.33
C GLY A 13 -1.35 4.36 -11.89
N VAL A 14 -0.10 4.71 -11.66
CA VAL A 14 0.42 5.13 -10.36
C VAL A 14 0.22 6.64 -10.24
N THR A 15 -0.46 7.08 -9.21
CA THR A 15 -0.73 8.49 -8.99
C THR A 15 -0.46 8.90 -7.55
N CYS A 16 0.05 10.10 -7.35
CA CYS A 16 0.11 10.77 -6.04
C CYS A 16 -1.04 11.78 -6.01
N ILE A 17 -2.01 11.54 -5.15
CA ILE A 17 -3.27 12.31 -5.13
C ILE A 17 -3.34 13.38 -4.05
N ASP A 18 -2.53 13.26 -3.01
CA ASP A 18 -2.55 14.17 -1.85
C ASP A 18 -1.24 14.06 -1.07
N ASN A 19 -1.06 14.96 -0.10
CA ASN A 19 0.00 14.90 0.90
C ASN A 19 -0.60 15.17 2.27
N ILE A 20 -0.54 14.16 3.16
CA ILE A 20 -1.02 14.31 4.53
C ILE A 20 0.04 15.01 5.40
N LYS A 21 -0.43 15.83 6.34
CA LYS A 21 0.46 16.59 7.23
C LYS A 21 1.32 15.69 8.10
N GLN A 22 2.53 16.15 8.43
CA GLN A 22 3.48 15.41 9.26
C GLN A 22 2.91 15.01 10.62
N GLU A 23 2.02 15.82 11.22
CA GLU A 23 1.36 15.45 12.48
C GLU A 23 0.48 14.21 12.33
N ILE A 24 -0.14 14.03 11.18
CA ILE A 24 -0.94 12.83 10.87
C ILE A 24 -0.03 11.63 10.65
N CYS A 25 1.11 11.80 9.95
CA CYS A 25 2.11 10.74 9.79
C CYS A 25 2.60 10.24 11.16
N THR A 26 2.97 11.17 12.05
CA THR A 26 3.41 10.84 13.41
C THR A 26 2.31 10.13 14.19
N LYS A 27 1.07 10.60 14.12
CA LYS A 27 -0.08 9.96 14.76
C LYS A 27 -0.28 8.51 14.27
N ILE A 28 -0.11 8.27 12.96
CA ILE A 28 -0.23 6.92 12.39
C ILE A 28 0.92 6.03 12.88
N ILE A 29 2.17 6.54 12.87
CA ILE A 29 3.31 5.79 13.41
C ILE A 29 3.05 5.40 14.87
N ASP A 30 2.57 6.32 15.68
CA ASP A 30 2.33 6.09 17.12
C ASP A 30 1.28 5.01 17.41
N MET A 31 0.43 4.65 16.44
CA MET A 31 -0.53 3.57 16.60
C MET A 31 0.12 2.19 16.85
N HIS A 32 1.41 2.01 16.50
CA HIS A 32 2.14 0.76 16.82
C HIS A 32 2.35 0.55 18.32
N LYS A 33 2.28 1.62 19.13
CA LYS A 33 2.46 1.60 20.58
C LYS A 33 1.22 1.08 21.31
N ASP A 34 0.06 1.14 20.64
CA ASP A 34 -1.20 0.68 21.22
C ASP A 34 -1.30 -0.85 21.10
N PRO A 35 -1.43 -1.59 22.22
CA PRO A 35 -1.54 -3.04 22.18
C PRO A 35 -2.78 -3.57 21.47
N ILE A 36 -3.78 -2.71 21.19
CA ILE A 36 -4.96 -3.06 20.40
C ILE A 36 -4.58 -3.32 18.94
N ASN A 37 -3.47 -2.77 18.46
CA ASN A 37 -2.93 -2.96 17.13
C ASN A 37 -1.83 -4.05 17.18
N PRO A 38 -2.18 -5.33 17.01
CA PRO A 38 -1.22 -6.39 17.24
C PRO A 38 -0.12 -6.40 16.17
N LYS A 39 1.12 -6.52 16.63
CA LYS A 39 2.24 -6.86 15.76
C LYS A 39 2.04 -8.28 15.23
N LYS A 40 2.12 -8.45 13.92
CA LYS A 40 1.99 -9.73 13.24
C LYS A 40 3.23 -10.04 12.41
N PRO A 41 3.61 -11.32 12.25
CA PRO A 41 4.64 -11.68 11.29
C PRO A 41 4.17 -11.32 9.88
N ALA A 42 5.06 -10.68 9.11
CA ALA A 42 4.80 -10.43 7.70
C ALA A 42 4.89 -11.76 6.93
N ARG A 43 3.91 -12.02 6.08
CA ARG A 43 3.82 -13.23 5.28
C ARG A 43 3.87 -12.88 3.80
N VAL A 44 4.36 -13.79 3.00
CA VAL A 44 4.29 -13.76 1.54
C VAL A 44 3.24 -14.78 1.12
N GLN A 45 2.34 -14.38 0.23
CA GLN A 45 1.39 -15.32 -0.36
C GLN A 45 2.09 -16.09 -1.47
N THR A 46 2.13 -17.40 -1.33
CA THR A 46 2.47 -18.34 -2.40
C THR A 46 1.18 -18.96 -2.93
N ASP A 47 1.24 -19.69 -4.03
CA ASP A 47 0.06 -20.22 -4.76
C ASP A 47 -0.98 -20.92 -3.85
N ASP A 48 -0.55 -21.57 -2.77
CA ASP A 48 -1.43 -22.31 -1.87
C ASP A 48 -1.34 -21.93 -0.40
N THR A 49 -0.34 -21.14 0.02
CA THR A 49 -0.07 -20.88 1.44
C THR A 49 0.46 -19.48 1.71
N ASN A 50 0.17 -18.97 2.91
CA ASN A 50 0.81 -17.76 3.43
C ASN A 50 2.02 -18.17 4.28
N VAL A 51 3.22 -17.98 3.76
CA VAL A 51 4.48 -18.33 4.43
C VAL A 51 5.24 -17.10 4.91
N ILE A 52 6.06 -17.27 5.95
CA ILE A 52 7.06 -16.28 6.34
C ILE A 52 8.30 -16.57 5.51
N ASP A 53 8.61 -15.66 4.58
CA ASP A 53 9.80 -15.73 3.74
C ASP A 53 10.60 -14.44 3.90
N ILE A 54 11.64 -14.50 4.71
CA ILE A 54 12.50 -13.35 5.03
C ILE A 54 13.42 -12.96 3.85
N GLU A 55 13.63 -13.85 2.89
CA GLU A 55 14.42 -13.52 1.69
C GLU A 55 13.62 -12.62 0.75
N THR A 56 12.32 -12.85 0.65
CA THR A 56 11.40 -12.04 -0.14
C THR A 56 10.88 -10.82 0.64
N ARG A 57 10.55 -11.00 1.94
CA ARG A 57 9.91 -9.95 2.74
C ARG A 57 10.47 -9.90 4.16
N GLN A 58 11.19 -8.83 4.47
CA GLN A 58 11.72 -8.55 5.81
C GLN A 58 11.17 -7.21 6.31
N VAL A 59 10.07 -7.27 7.07
CA VAL A 59 9.34 -6.11 7.58
C VAL A 59 8.58 -6.46 8.85
N GLU A 60 8.48 -5.51 9.77
CA GLU A 60 7.57 -5.58 10.90
C GLU A 60 6.22 -4.97 10.51
N GLN A 61 5.11 -5.55 10.96
CA GLN A 61 3.78 -5.04 10.63
C GLN A 61 2.83 -5.04 11.82
N TRP A 62 1.98 -4.01 11.87
CA TRP A 62 0.87 -3.88 12.81
C TRP A 62 -0.42 -3.69 12.03
N VAL A 63 -1.43 -4.49 12.36
CA VAL A 63 -2.76 -4.39 11.76
C VAL A 63 -3.57 -3.40 12.58
N ILE A 64 -3.98 -2.30 11.98
CA ILE A 64 -4.74 -1.25 12.67
C ILE A 64 -6.14 -1.76 12.99
N ALA A 65 -6.53 -1.69 14.25
CA ALA A 65 -7.83 -2.18 14.70
C ALA A 65 -8.98 -1.35 14.11
N ASP A 66 -10.03 -2.04 13.71
CA ASP A 66 -11.28 -1.43 13.26
C ASP A 66 -12.12 -1.05 14.49
N LEU A 67 -11.90 0.15 14.98
CA LEU A 67 -12.52 0.72 16.18
C LEU A 67 -12.97 2.15 15.90
N PRO A 68 -14.00 2.65 16.62
CA PRO A 68 -14.51 4.02 16.38
C PRO A 68 -13.45 5.12 16.44
N GLU A 69 -12.46 4.99 17.32
CA GLU A 69 -11.33 5.93 17.42
C GLU A 69 -10.43 5.94 16.17
N ASN A 70 -10.48 4.91 15.33
CA ASN A 70 -9.72 4.77 14.09
C ASN A 70 -10.55 5.07 12.83
N ASP A 71 -11.85 5.36 12.97
CA ASP A 71 -12.75 5.69 11.85
C ASP A 71 -12.22 6.83 10.97
N TRP A 72 -11.54 7.80 11.58
CA TRP A 72 -10.95 8.91 10.84
C TRP A 72 -9.96 8.44 9.77
N LEU A 73 -9.14 7.42 10.11
CA LEU A 73 -8.14 6.85 9.19
C LEU A 73 -8.84 6.09 8.05
N THR A 74 -9.82 5.24 8.38
CA THR A 74 -10.61 4.51 7.39
C THR A 74 -11.32 5.46 6.43
N ARG A 75 -11.96 6.52 6.95
CA ARG A 75 -12.63 7.54 6.14
C ARG A 75 -11.65 8.29 5.24
N MET A 76 -10.50 8.68 5.77
CA MET A 76 -9.43 9.35 5.02
C MET A 76 -8.99 8.48 3.84
N LEU A 77 -8.62 7.22 4.08
CA LEU A 77 -8.17 6.28 3.05
C LEU A 77 -9.25 6.02 1.99
N CYS A 78 -10.50 5.79 2.40
CA CYS A 78 -11.60 5.59 1.46
C CYS A 78 -11.88 6.83 0.61
N THR A 79 -11.76 8.03 1.17
CA THR A 79 -11.96 9.28 0.42
C THR A 79 -10.87 9.47 -0.63
N MET A 80 -9.61 9.28 -0.25
CA MET A 80 -8.47 9.39 -1.15
C MET A 80 -8.52 8.36 -2.27
N ALA A 81 -8.83 7.10 -1.93
CA ALA A 81 -8.95 6.05 -2.94
C ALA A 81 -10.11 6.30 -3.92
N ARG A 82 -11.24 6.82 -3.43
CA ARG A 82 -12.37 7.17 -4.29
C ARG A 82 -11.99 8.29 -5.24
N GLN A 83 -11.29 9.33 -4.76
CA GLN A 83 -10.79 10.41 -5.61
C GLN A 83 -9.87 9.86 -6.71
N ALA A 84 -8.85 9.04 -6.35
CA ALA A 84 -7.96 8.42 -7.31
C ALA A 84 -8.71 7.55 -8.32
N ASN A 85 -9.71 6.79 -7.85
CA ASN A 85 -10.50 5.93 -8.70
C ASN A 85 -11.39 6.69 -9.68
N GLU A 86 -12.05 7.76 -9.22
CA GLU A 86 -12.90 8.61 -10.06
C GLU A 86 -12.08 9.36 -11.12
N GLU A 87 -10.86 9.76 -10.79
CA GLU A 87 -10.01 10.53 -11.69
C GLU A 87 -9.20 9.65 -12.65
N PHE A 88 -8.71 8.48 -12.20
CA PHE A 88 -7.72 7.71 -12.95
C PHE A 88 -8.12 6.26 -13.28
N PHE A 89 -8.73 5.51 -12.34
CA PHE A 89 -8.82 4.04 -12.49
C PHE A 89 -10.17 3.56 -12.97
N HIS A 90 -11.26 4.18 -12.54
CA HIS A 90 -12.65 3.84 -12.89
C HIS A 90 -13.03 2.39 -12.62
N PHE A 91 -12.50 1.81 -11.53
CA PHE A 91 -12.86 0.47 -11.10
C PHE A 91 -14.21 0.48 -10.35
N ASP A 92 -14.90 -0.66 -10.37
CA ASP A 92 -16.00 -0.92 -9.46
C ASP A 92 -15.43 -1.24 -8.07
N ILE A 93 -15.50 -0.28 -7.15
CA ILE A 93 -14.95 -0.36 -5.80
C ILE A 93 -16.05 -0.31 -4.74
N CYS A 94 -15.85 -1.05 -3.64
CA CYS A 94 -16.77 -1.10 -2.50
C CYS A 94 -16.23 -0.32 -1.29
N GLY A 95 -14.92 -0.40 -1.03
CA GLY A 95 -14.28 0.21 0.13
C GLY A 95 -13.19 -0.68 0.74
N LEU A 96 -12.80 -0.40 1.98
CA LEU A 96 -11.85 -1.23 2.73
C LEU A 96 -12.54 -2.49 3.23
N TYR A 97 -12.10 -3.65 2.75
CA TYR A 97 -12.47 -4.96 3.30
C TYR A 97 -11.42 -5.44 4.29
N GLU A 98 -10.15 -5.17 4.02
CA GLU A 98 -9.04 -5.48 4.89
C GLU A 98 -8.65 -4.26 5.73
N ARG A 99 -8.19 -4.51 6.95
CA ARG A 99 -7.71 -3.44 7.84
C ARG A 99 -6.39 -2.87 7.34
N PRO A 100 -6.18 -1.55 7.46
CA PRO A 100 -4.91 -0.92 7.12
C PRO A 100 -3.76 -1.55 7.92
N VAL A 101 -2.57 -1.56 7.31
CA VAL A 101 -1.37 -2.14 7.91
C VAL A 101 -0.27 -1.10 7.99
N LEU A 102 0.24 -0.88 9.19
CA LEU A 102 1.43 -0.10 9.43
C LEU A 102 2.66 -0.98 9.27
N LEU A 103 3.61 -0.55 8.46
CA LEU A 103 4.83 -1.28 8.14
C LEU A 103 6.05 -0.52 8.62
N LYS A 104 7.01 -1.25 9.20
CA LYS A 104 8.33 -0.74 9.58
C LYS A 104 9.42 -1.61 8.97
N TYR A 105 10.26 -1.00 8.17
CA TYR A 105 11.46 -1.60 7.63
C TYR A 105 12.68 -1.04 8.38
N SER A 106 13.36 -1.87 9.14
CA SER A 106 14.67 -1.57 9.73
C SER A 106 15.79 -1.83 8.73
N ALA A 107 17.04 -1.59 9.11
CA ALA A 107 18.19 -1.90 8.27
C ALA A 107 18.14 -3.35 7.76
N LEU A 108 18.41 -3.56 6.48
CA LEU A 108 18.23 -4.78 5.68
C LEU A 108 16.76 -5.15 5.38
N GLY A 109 15.80 -4.42 5.94
CA GLY A 109 14.39 -4.60 5.61
C GLY A 109 14.11 -4.31 4.14
N LYS A 110 13.28 -5.15 3.54
CA LYS A 110 12.90 -5.08 2.12
C LYS A 110 11.58 -5.79 1.87
N TYR A 111 11.01 -5.56 0.70
CA TYR A 111 9.97 -6.40 0.12
C TYR A 111 10.19 -6.47 -1.38
N ASP A 112 10.49 -7.65 -1.88
CA ASP A 112 10.84 -7.87 -3.28
C ASP A 112 9.63 -7.74 -4.21
N TRP A 113 9.84 -7.90 -5.53
CA TRP A 113 8.81 -7.75 -6.54
C TRP A 113 7.58 -8.60 -6.24
N HIS A 114 6.42 -7.95 -6.15
CA HIS A 114 5.13 -8.59 -5.90
C HIS A 114 4.00 -7.73 -6.47
N THR A 115 2.81 -8.32 -6.54
CA THR A 115 1.54 -7.63 -6.74
C THR A 115 0.71 -7.78 -5.48
N ASP A 116 -0.15 -6.80 -5.21
CA ASP A 116 -1.10 -6.89 -4.09
C ASP A 116 -2.32 -7.73 -4.44
N LEU A 117 -2.64 -7.85 -5.74
CA LEU A 117 -3.67 -8.76 -6.24
C LEU A 117 -3.17 -10.21 -6.11
N GLY A 118 -3.99 -11.07 -5.53
CA GLY A 118 -3.66 -12.47 -5.31
C GLY A 118 -4.89 -13.38 -5.27
N SER A 119 -4.79 -14.52 -4.62
CA SER A 119 -5.88 -15.43 -4.39
C SER A 119 -6.64 -15.14 -3.08
N GLY A 120 -7.79 -15.75 -2.85
CA GLY A 120 -8.60 -15.55 -1.64
C GLY A 120 -9.06 -14.10 -1.50
N ASP A 121 -8.92 -13.54 -0.29
CA ASP A 121 -9.35 -12.16 0.00
C ASP A 121 -8.62 -11.14 -0.88
N ALA A 122 -7.34 -11.38 -1.20
CA ALA A 122 -6.55 -10.51 -2.07
C ALA A 122 -7.07 -10.46 -3.53
N SER A 123 -7.92 -11.40 -3.96
CA SER A 123 -8.54 -11.37 -5.30
C SER A 123 -9.51 -10.22 -5.51
N THR A 124 -9.98 -9.61 -4.42
CA THR A 124 -10.92 -8.48 -4.44
C THR A 124 -10.22 -7.12 -4.47
N ARG A 125 -8.90 -7.06 -4.25
CA ARG A 125 -8.15 -5.80 -4.19
C ARG A 125 -8.12 -5.13 -5.55
N LYS A 126 -8.55 -3.87 -5.61
CA LYS A 126 -8.61 -3.03 -6.81
C LYS A 126 -7.55 -1.93 -6.80
N VAL A 127 -7.50 -1.19 -5.71
CA VAL A 127 -6.58 -0.06 -5.55
C VAL A 127 -5.75 -0.28 -4.30
N SER A 128 -4.44 -0.23 -4.46
CA SER A 128 -3.47 -0.20 -3.37
C SER A 128 -3.15 1.25 -3.03
N ILE A 129 -3.06 1.53 -1.74
CA ILE A 129 -2.64 2.81 -1.18
C ILE A 129 -1.35 2.57 -0.41
N VAL A 130 -0.33 3.39 -0.67
CA VAL A 130 0.91 3.44 0.10
C VAL A 130 1.18 4.87 0.52
N ILE A 131 1.39 5.09 1.82
CA ILE A 131 1.74 6.41 2.38
C ILE A 131 3.07 6.25 3.12
N PRO A 132 4.20 6.78 2.61
CA PRO A 132 5.42 6.94 3.39
C PRO A 132 5.15 7.89 4.57
N LEU A 133 5.65 7.56 5.76
CA LEU A 133 5.32 8.30 6.97
C LEU A 133 6.51 9.07 7.56
N ASN A 134 7.72 8.80 7.07
CA ASN A 134 8.95 9.48 7.50
C ASN A 134 10.00 9.46 6.39
N GLU A 135 11.11 10.20 6.61
CA GLU A 135 12.21 10.34 5.63
C GLU A 135 13.60 10.04 6.22
N GLU A 136 13.70 9.80 7.52
CA GLU A 136 14.98 9.61 8.23
C GLU A 136 15.55 8.20 8.02
N PHE A 137 15.74 7.80 6.76
CA PHE A 137 16.34 6.53 6.37
C PHE A 137 17.07 6.66 5.03
N ALA A 138 17.93 5.69 4.71
CA ALA A 138 18.56 5.57 3.40
C ALA A 138 18.19 4.25 2.73
N GLY A 139 18.11 4.23 1.40
CA GLY A 139 17.56 3.09 0.66
C GLY A 139 16.05 3.03 0.78
N GLY A 140 15.46 1.84 0.72
CA GLY A 140 14.02 1.63 0.94
C GLY A 140 13.11 2.28 -0.10
N GLU A 141 13.59 2.54 -1.31
CA GLU A 141 12.81 3.16 -2.37
C GLU A 141 11.63 2.27 -2.77
N LEU A 142 10.47 2.88 -2.96
CA LEU A 142 9.32 2.26 -3.60
C LEU A 142 9.52 2.33 -5.12
N CYS A 143 9.56 1.16 -5.75
CA CYS A 143 9.76 1.01 -7.19
C CYS A 143 8.60 0.26 -7.81
N PHE A 144 8.26 0.63 -9.03
CA PHE A 144 7.25 0.00 -9.87
C PHE A 144 7.90 -0.58 -11.12
N PHE A 145 7.27 -1.56 -11.73
CA PHE A 145 7.74 -2.15 -12.98
C PHE A 145 6.77 -1.82 -14.12
N ASP A 146 7.28 -1.05 -15.10
CA ASP A 146 6.63 -0.80 -16.38
C ASP A 146 7.71 -0.65 -17.45
N SER A 147 7.81 -1.61 -18.36
CA SER A 147 8.87 -1.63 -19.39
C SER A 147 10.30 -1.49 -18.82
N GLY A 148 10.44 -1.58 -17.50
CA GLY A 148 11.66 -1.40 -16.72
C GLY A 148 11.33 -0.93 -15.30
N GLU A 149 12.33 -0.92 -14.42
CA GLU A 149 12.15 -0.42 -13.05
C GLU A 149 12.03 1.10 -13.04
N MET A 150 10.96 1.60 -12.45
CA MET A 150 10.73 3.01 -12.22
C MET A 150 10.72 3.29 -10.71
N LYS A 151 11.60 4.20 -10.27
CA LYS A 151 11.61 4.72 -8.89
C LYS A 151 10.77 5.98 -8.82
N LEU A 152 9.83 6.02 -7.88
CA LEU A 152 9.12 7.27 -7.57
C LEU A 152 9.94 8.13 -6.61
N GLN A 153 9.94 9.44 -6.84
CA GLN A 153 10.37 10.42 -5.86
C GLN A 153 9.16 10.78 -5.00
N ILE A 154 9.14 10.29 -3.78
CA ILE A 154 8.04 10.43 -2.83
C ILE A 154 8.59 10.88 -1.49
N GLY A 155 7.88 11.81 -0.85
CA GLY A 155 8.17 12.30 0.49
C GLY A 155 7.23 11.71 1.55
N ALA A 156 7.51 12.02 2.80
CA ALA A 156 6.62 11.67 3.90
C ALA A 156 5.26 12.36 3.72
N GLY A 157 4.19 11.59 3.88
CA GLY A 157 2.82 12.07 3.71
C GLY A 157 2.24 11.95 2.31
N ASP A 158 3.05 11.72 1.27
CA ASP A 158 2.54 11.52 -0.08
C ASP A 158 1.61 10.29 -0.14
N VAL A 159 0.42 10.47 -0.71
CA VAL A 159 -0.57 9.40 -0.83
C VAL A 159 -0.49 8.82 -2.24
N ILE A 160 0.16 7.66 -2.35
CA ILE A 160 0.35 6.95 -3.60
C ILE A 160 -0.77 5.93 -3.77
N CYS A 161 -1.51 6.05 -4.89
CA CYS A 161 -2.55 5.10 -5.28
C CYS A 161 -2.18 4.42 -6.61
N PHE A 162 -2.42 3.12 -6.70
CA PHE A 162 -2.18 2.35 -7.92
C PHE A 162 -3.06 1.10 -7.98
N PRO A 163 -3.35 0.57 -9.19
CA PRO A 163 -4.03 -0.70 -9.35
C PRO A 163 -3.28 -1.84 -8.67
N SER A 164 -3.97 -2.65 -7.88
CA SER A 164 -3.34 -3.71 -7.05
C SER A 164 -2.61 -4.79 -7.84
N PHE A 165 -2.81 -4.86 -9.16
CA PHE A 165 -2.08 -5.77 -10.06
C PHE A 165 -0.73 -5.21 -10.55
N ILE A 166 -0.40 -3.96 -10.24
CA ILE A 166 0.88 -3.37 -10.68
C ILE A 166 2.04 -3.96 -9.85
N PRO A 167 3.05 -4.57 -10.51
CA PRO A 167 4.22 -5.08 -9.82
C PRO A 167 5.01 -3.93 -9.18
N HIS A 168 5.35 -4.10 -7.91
CA HIS A 168 6.11 -3.12 -7.15
C HIS A 168 6.99 -3.79 -6.10
N ARG A 169 7.95 -3.04 -5.58
CA ARG A 169 8.85 -3.49 -4.51
C ARG A 169 9.29 -2.35 -3.60
N VAL A 170 9.75 -2.70 -2.40
CA VAL A 170 10.53 -1.82 -1.53
C VAL A 170 11.96 -2.32 -1.51
N LYS A 171 12.89 -1.52 -2.01
CA LYS A 171 14.33 -1.83 -1.98
C LYS A 171 14.82 -1.97 -0.54
N THR A 172 15.99 -2.57 -0.38
CA THR A 172 16.62 -2.72 0.93
C THR A 172 16.86 -1.36 1.60
N VAL A 173 16.38 -1.23 2.84
CA VAL A 173 16.73 -0.11 3.70
C VAL A 173 18.19 -0.26 4.14
N LEU A 174 19.01 0.72 3.85
CA LEU A 174 20.46 0.69 4.14
C LEU A 174 20.76 1.17 5.57
N SER A 175 20.02 2.15 6.06
CA SER A 175 20.12 2.68 7.42
C SER A 175 18.84 3.40 7.84
N GLY A 176 18.65 3.55 9.16
CA GLY A 176 17.44 4.15 9.72
C GLY A 176 16.25 3.18 9.74
N GLU A 177 15.07 3.73 9.92
CA GLU A 177 13.81 3.01 9.95
C GLU A 177 12.82 3.66 8.97
N ARG A 178 12.32 2.90 8.00
CA ARG A 178 11.31 3.35 7.06
C ARG A 178 9.93 2.91 7.52
N TRP A 179 9.06 3.88 7.76
CA TRP A 179 7.67 3.65 8.12
C TRP A 179 6.74 3.94 6.94
N SER A 180 5.74 3.11 6.75
CA SER A 180 4.67 3.36 5.76
C SER A 180 3.35 2.74 6.20
N LEU A 181 2.25 3.39 5.82
CA LEU A 181 0.91 2.83 5.92
C LEU A 181 0.53 2.23 4.57
N VAL A 182 -0.08 1.05 4.58
CA VAL A 182 -0.65 0.42 3.38
C VAL A 182 -2.10 0.04 3.62
N ALA A 183 -2.92 0.16 2.57
CA ALA A 183 -4.32 -0.24 2.60
C ALA A 183 -4.76 -0.68 1.20
N TRP A 184 -5.81 -1.49 1.14
CA TRP A 184 -6.34 -2.01 -0.11
C TRP A 184 -7.83 -1.75 -0.21
N ILE A 185 -8.23 -1.10 -1.28
CA ILE A 185 -9.65 -0.91 -1.61
C ILE A 185 -10.11 -2.09 -2.44
N SER A 186 -11.16 -2.72 -1.97
CA SER A 186 -11.75 -3.89 -2.60
C SER A 186 -12.92 -3.52 -3.52
N GLY A 187 -13.22 -4.43 -4.42
CA GLY A 187 -14.38 -4.43 -5.31
C GLY A 187 -14.68 -5.85 -5.76
N SER A 188 -15.52 -6.01 -6.77
CA SER A 188 -15.80 -7.33 -7.36
C SER A 188 -14.52 -7.96 -7.89
N SER A 189 -14.30 -9.26 -7.70
CA SER A 189 -13.15 -9.96 -8.29
C SER A 189 -13.05 -9.71 -9.80
N PHE A 190 -11.83 -9.66 -10.32
CA PHE A 190 -11.63 -9.60 -11.76
C PHE A 190 -12.14 -10.90 -12.39
N ARG A 191 -12.85 -10.79 -13.52
CA ARG A 191 -13.41 -11.89 -14.29
C ARG A 191 -12.81 -11.98 -15.67
#